data_68054039fb26c5eb9f5a15abb232fa49
#
_entry.id   68054039fb26c5eb9f5a15abb232fa49
#
_cell.length_a   1.000
_cell.length_b   1.000
_cell.length_c   1.000
_cell.angle_alpha   90.00
_cell.angle_beta   90.00
_cell.angle_gamma   90.00
#
_symmetry.space_group_name_H-M   'P 1'
#
loop_
_entity.id
_entity.type
_entity.pdbx_description
1 polymer ?
#
loop_
_entity_poly.entity_id
_entity_poly.type
_entity_poly.pdbx_seq_one_letter_code
_entity_poly.pdbx_strand_id
1 'polypeptide(L)'
;DYDGVLLTPAARQIALVSDDGDEVRLRVDAGVEWDDLVEWAVQRGLWGIENLSLIPGKAGAAPVQNIGAYGCEAKDAIRRVEMYCVETGTVLTLDAAHCGFGYRESVFKHDLKGRVIITAVEIALSHTPRPRLGYGDVEREVEARGGATLRNIREAICSIRRAKLPDPAVLGNAGSFFKNPVVEASVAENLLKAYPD
;
A
#
# COMPACT_ATOMS: atom_id res chain seq x y z
N ASP A 1 -25.17 -2.55 11.78
CA ASP A 1 -25.57 -1.14 11.56
C ASP A 1 -24.66 -0.24 12.40
N TYR A 2 -24.31 0.93 11.87
CA TYR A 2 -23.49 1.94 12.53
C TYR A 2 -24.36 3.14 12.89
N ASP A 3 -24.40 3.48 14.18
CA ASP A 3 -25.14 4.64 14.67
C ASP A 3 -24.23 5.89 14.60
N GLY A 4 -24.21 6.53 13.45
CA GLY A 4 -23.36 7.69 13.19
C GLY A 4 -23.29 8.09 11.71
N VAL A 5 -22.41 9.05 11.40
CA VAL A 5 -22.17 9.55 10.05
C VAL A 5 -20.96 8.85 9.45
N LEU A 6 -21.15 8.24 8.26
CA LEU A 6 -20.06 7.68 7.47
C LEU A 6 -19.61 8.70 6.42
N LEU A 7 -18.34 9.10 6.47
CA LEU A 7 -17.71 9.96 5.48
C LEU A 7 -16.89 9.14 4.50
N THR A 8 -17.18 9.26 3.21
CA THR A 8 -16.42 8.60 2.15
C THR A 8 -15.75 9.65 1.28
N PRO A 9 -14.40 9.62 1.11
CA PRO A 9 -13.71 10.53 0.20
C PRO A 9 -14.21 10.33 -1.23
N ALA A 10 -14.67 11.43 -1.87
CA ALA A 10 -15.21 11.41 -3.23
C ALA A 10 -14.17 11.88 -4.27
N ALA A 11 -13.18 12.69 -3.87
CA ALA A 11 -12.13 13.18 -4.76
C ALA A 11 -11.26 12.02 -5.26
N ARG A 12 -11.01 11.95 -6.59
CA ARG A 12 -10.32 10.82 -7.25
C ARG A 12 -9.30 11.27 -8.29
N GLN A 13 -8.66 12.40 -8.07
CA GLN A 13 -7.63 12.90 -8.98
C GLN A 13 -6.27 12.25 -8.67
N ILE A 14 -5.54 11.91 -9.75
CA ILE A 14 -4.11 11.62 -9.73
C ILE A 14 -3.46 12.78 -10.48
N ALA A 15 -2.73 13.63 -9.79
CA ALA A 15 -2.09 14.83 -10.34
C ALA A 15 -0.57 14.67 -10.31
N LEU A 16 0.08 15.02 -11.42
CA LEU A 16 1.53 15.11 -11.50
C LEU A 16 1.99 16.34 -10.68
N VAL A 17 2.91 16.11 -9.75
CA VAL A 17 3.58 17.17 -8.96
C VAL A 17 4.90 17.55 -9.60
N SER A 18 5.74 16.56 -9.91
CA SER A 18 6.98 16.73 -10.65
C SER A 18 7.36 15.45 -11.39
N ASP A 19 8.17 15.61 -12.45
CA ASP A 19 8.81 14.55 -13.19
C ASP A 19 10.25 14.99 -13.44
N ASP A 20 11.13 14.62 -12.51
CA ASP A 20 12.51 15.09 -12.45
C ASP A 20 13.48 13.92 -12.70
N GLY A 21 13.66 13.61 -13.98
CA GLY A 21 14.58 12.56 -14.41
C GLY A 21 14.09 11.15 -14.07
N ASP A 22 14.52 10.59 -12.94
CA ASP A 22 14.10 9.24 -12.54
C ASP A 22 12.87 9.26 -11.62
N GLU A 23 12.69 10.29 -10.79
CA GLU A 23 11.61 10.36 -9.80
C GLU A 23 10.39 11.10 -10.36
N VAL A 24 9.25 10.45 -10.33
CA VAL A 24 7.93 11.02 -10.65
C VAL A 24 7.13 11.16 -9.38
N ARG A 25 6.76 12.37 -9.01
CA ARG A 25 5.91 12.66 -7.85
C ARG A 25 4.47 12.87 -8.27
N LEU A 26 3.58 12.19 -7.60
CA LEU A 26 2.15 12.24 -7.82
C LEU A 26 1.43 12.61 -6.53
N ARG A 27 0.51 13.58 -6.61
CA ARG A 27 -0.50 13.79 -5.57
C ARG A 27 -1.74 12.99 -5.94
N VAL A 28 -2.15 12.11 -5.04
CA VAL A 28 -3.26 11.18 -5.23
C VAL A 28 -4.33 11.47 -4.19
N ASP A 29 -5.52 11.81 -4.65
CA ASP A 29 -6.66 12.04 -3.75
C ASP A 29 -7.02 10.78 -2.95
N ALA A 30 -7.48 10.98 -1.73
CA ALA A 30 -7.80 9.89 -0.81
C ALA A 30 -8.86 8.91 -1.31
N GLY A 31 -9.74 9.35 -2.21
CA GLY A 31 -10.83 8.55 -2.78
C GLY A 31 -10.43 7.68 -3.98
N VAL A 32 -9.20 7.79 -4.49
CA VAL A 32 -8.69 6.90 -5.56
C VAL A 32 -8.62 5.47 -5.03
N GLU A 33 -9.18 4.50 -5.78
CA GLU A 33 -8.98 3.09 -5.45
C GLU A 33 -7.49 2.74 -5.58
N TRP A 34 -6.94 2.05 -4.59
CA TRP A 34 -5.50 1.77 -4.57
C TRP A 34 -5.04 0.96 -5.77
N ASP A 35 -5.81 -0.05 -6.17
CA ASP A 35 -5.44 -0.89 -7.31
C ASP A 35 -5.56 -0.17 -8.65
N ASP A 36 -6.49 0.79 -8.78
CA ASP A 36 -6.57 1.68 -9.96
C ASP A 36 -5.32 2.55 -10.07
N LEU A 37 -4.80 3.06 -8.94
CA LEU A 37 -3.53 3.81 -8.90
C LEU A 37 -2.35 2.94 -9.35
N VAL A 38 -2.27 1.69 -8.85
CA VAL A 38 -1.21 0.75 -9.25
C VAL A 38 -1.29 0.46 -10.74
N GLU A 39 -2.48 0.19 -11.27
CA GLU A 39 -2.67 -0.05 -12.69
C GLU A 39 -2.31 1.16 -13.54
N TRP A 40 -2.73 2.36 -13.11
CA TRP A 40 -2.39 3.63 -13.75
C TRP A 40 -0.87 3.84 -13.84
N ALA A 41 -0.13 3.51 -12.77
CA ALA A 41 1.33 3.60 -12.73
C ALA A 41 1.99 2.57 -13.69
N VAL A 42 1.55 1.31 -13.65
CA VAL A 42 2.06 0.25 -14.53
C VAL A 42 1.86 0.59 -16.00
N GLN A 43 0.69 1.11 -16.39
CA GLN A 43 0.40 1.53 -17.77
C GLN A 43 1.30 2.67 -18.26
N ARG A 44 1.89 3.46 -17.34
CA ARG A 44 2.81 4.57 -17.63
C ARG A 44 4.27 4.25 -17.46
N GLY A 45 4.59 2.99 -17.19
CA GLY A 45 5.99 2.56 -17.01
C GLY A 45 6.61 3.02 -15.69
N LEU A 46 5.80 3.34 -14.67
CA LEU A 46 6.26 3.86 -13.38
C LEU A 46 6.37 2.74 -12.35
N TRP A 47 7.57 2.58 -11.81
CA TRP A 47 7.94 1.55 -10.83
C TRP A 47 7.81 2.02 -9.39
N GLY A 48 7.49 1.10 -8.47
CA GLY A 48 7.58 1.31 -7.03
C GLY A 48 6.39 0.82 -6.22
N ILE A 49 5.22 0.57 -6.85
CA ILE A 49 4.02 0.08 -6.18
C ILE A 49 3.39 -1.15 -6.84
N GLU A 50 4.01 -1.71 -7.87
CA GLU A 50 3.51 -2.87 -8.62
C GLU A 50 3.29 -4.11 -7.76
N ASN A 51 4.12 -4.32 -6.75
CA ASN A 51 3.95 -5.42 -5.77
C ASN A 51 2.71 -5.25 -4.87
N LEU A 52 2.17 -4.04 -4.78
CA LEU A 52 0.98 -3.73 -3.99
C LEU A 52 -0.32 -3.82 -4.81
N SER A 53 -0.27 -4.52 -5.95
CA SER A 53 -1.42 -4.78 -6.82
C SER A 53 -2.52 -5.55 -6.11
N LEU A 54 -3.77 -5.26 -6.49
CA LEU A 54 -4.99 -5.92 -6.03
C LEU A 54 -5.20 -5.85 -4.50
N ILE A 55 -4.59 -4.87 -3.82
CA ILE A 55 -4.92 -4.59 -2.41
C ILE A 55 -6.21 -3.77 -2.41
N PRO A 56 -7.29 -4.25 -1.74
CA PRO A 56 -8.53 -3.51 -1.66
C PRO A 56 -8.39 -2.26 -0.78
N GLY A 57 -9.20 -1.24 -1.10
CA GLY A 57 -9.26 0.01 -0.35
C GLY A 57 -8.76 1.21 -1.15
N LYS A 58 -8.76 2.36 -0.52
CA LYS A 58 -8.48 3.66 -1.14
C LYS A 58 -7.09 4.18 -0.78
N ALA A 59 -6.54 5.05 -1.64
CA ALA A 59 -5.23 5.67 -1.44
C ALA A 59 -5.10 6.37 -0.08
N GLY A 60 -6.16 7.05 0.39
CA GLY A 60 -6.17 7.68 1.71
C GLY A 60 -6.11 6.70 2.89
N ALA A 61 -6.46 5.43 2.70
CA ALA A 61 -6.34 4.41 3.72
C ALA A 61 -4.93 3.75 3.76
N ALA A 62 -4.17 3.86 2.68
CA ALA A 62 -2.87 3.21 2.54
C ALA A 62 -1.86 3.60 3.64
N PRO A 63 -1.70 4.88 4.03
CA PRO A 63 -0.76 5.28 5.08
C PRO A 63 -1.20 4.87 6.49
N VAL A 64 -2.51 4.64 6.73
CA VAL A 64 -3.02 4.38 8.09
C VAL A 64 -2.34 3.18 8.73
N GLN A 65 -2.27 2.07 8.04
CA GLN A 65 -1.56 0.88 8.51
C GLN A 65 -0.35 0.53 7.65
N ASN A 66 0.17 1.52 6.89
CA ASN A 66 1.31 1.28 6.01
C ASN A 66 1.11 -0.03 5.24
N ILE A 67 0.11 -0.07 4.34
CA ILE A 67 -0.24 -1.29 3.61
C ILE A 67 1.00 -1.91 2.96
N GLY A 68 1.08 -3.22 2.95
CA GLY A 68 2.24 -3.91 2.41
C GLY A 68 1.93 -5.35 2.02
N ALA A 69 2.58 -5.79 0.96
CA ALA A 69 2.51 -7.14 0.44
C ALA A 69 3.75 -7.44 -0.42
N TYR A 70 4.11 -8.71 -0.52
CA TYR A 70 5.14 -9.20 -1.44
C TYR A 70 6.47 -8.42 -1.35
N GLY A 71 6.94 -8.15 -0.12
CA GLY A 71 8.21 -7.48 0.14
C GLY A 71 8.21 -5.96 -0.07
N CYS A 72 7.05 -5.34 -0.29
CA CYS A 72 6.89 -3.89 -0.45
C CYS A 72 5.91 -3.33 0.57
N GLU A 73 6.11 -2.08 0.96
CA GLU A 73 5.20 -1.32 1.82
C GLU A 73 4.89 0.04 1.21
N ALA A 74 3.72 0.61 1.51
CA ALA A 74 3.32 1.91 0.98
C ALA A 74 4.30 3.04 1.36
N LYS A 75 4.92 2.97 2.55
CA LYS A 75 5.94 3.92 3.00
C LYS A 75 7.14 4.03 2.03
N ASP A 76 7.43 2.99 1.25
CA ASP A 76 8.54 3.01 0.30
C ASP A 76 8.29 4.05 -0.81
N ALA A 77 7.04 4.27 -1.16
CA ALA A 77 6.61 5.25 -2.16
C ALA A 77 6.09 6.56 -1.54
N ILE A 78 5.43 6.54 -0.38
CA ILE A 78 4.84 7.73 0.23
C ILE A 78 5.94 8.74 0.60
N ARG A 79 5.72 10.02 0.21
CA ARG A 79 6.55 11.18 0.56
C ARG A 79 5.86 12.09 1.54
N ARG A 80 4.55 12.31 1.36
CA ARG A 80 3.73 13.18 2.20
C ARG A 80 2.32 12.64 2.34
N VAL A 81 1.67 13.02 3.43
CA VAL A 81 0.25 12.77 3.68
C VAL A 81 -0.43 14.10 3.96
N GLU A 82 -1.40 14.47 3.14
CA GLU A 82 -2.26 15.63 3.32
C GLU A 82 -3.50 15.21 4.12
N MET A 83 -3.86 15.99 5.11
CA MET A 83 -4.97 15.66 6.00
C MET A 83 -5.72 16.90 6.47
N TYR A 84 -7.00 16.74 6.73
CA TYR A 84 -7.83 17.73 7.40
C TYR A 84 -7.84 17.45 8.91
N CYS A 85 -7.44 18.42 9.72
CA CYS A 85 -7.52 18.33 11.17
C CYS A 85 -8.94 18.67 11.62
N VAL A 86 -9.60 17.72 12.28
CA VAL A 86 -11.02 17.87 12.72
C VAL A 86 -11.15 18.94 13.79
N GLU A 87 -10.17 19.04 14.68
CA GLU A 87 -10.18 19.98 15.81
C GLU A 87 -10.02 21.44 15.37
N THR A 88 -9.07 21.69 14.45
CA THR A 88 -8.72 23.06 14.04
C THR A 88 -9.43 23.51 12.77
N GLY A 89 -10.02 22.60 12.01
CA GLY A 89 -10.62 22.90 10.72
C GLY A 89 -9.63 23.26 9.62
N THR A 90 -8.35 22.90 9.78
CA THR A 90 -7.26 23.25 8.85
C THR A 90 -6.74 22.05 8.09
N VAL A 91 -6.20 22.29 6.90
CA VAL A 91 -5.46 21.29 6.13
C VAL A 91 -4.00 21.31 6.57
N LEU A 92 -3.47 20.14 6.88
CA LEU A 92 -2.10 19.91 7.30
C LEU A 92 -1.42 18.95 6.33
N THR A 93 -0.11 19.07 6.22
CA THR A 93 0.72 18.09 5.46
C THR A 93 1.80 17.56 6.37
N LEU A 94 1.97 16.24 6.38
CA LEU A 94 2.97 15.55 7.17
C LEU A 94 3.93 14.82 6.22
N ASP A 95 5.22 15.09 6.35
CA ASP A 95 6.24 14.37 5.58
C ASP A 95 6.34 12.91 6.08
N ALA A 96 6.68 11.98 5.20
CA ALA A 96 6.77 10.55 5.50
C ALA A 96 7.63 10.23 6.73
N ALA A 97 8.73 10.99 6.93
CA ALA A 97 9.61 10.84 8.09
C ALA A 97 8.90 11.07 9.44
N HIS A 98 7.82 11.84 9.45
CA HIS A 98 7.04 12.14 10.65
C HIS A 98 5.76 11.28 10.76
N CYS A 99 5.46 10.46 9.75
CA CYS A 99 4.29 9.56 9.78
C CYS A 99 4.47 8.35 10.70
N GLY A 100 5.66 8.12 11.28
CA GLY A 100 5.93 7.01 12.18
C GLY A 100 5.64 5.63 11.55
N PHE A 101 5.93 5.48 10.26
CA PHE A 101 5.67 4.24 9.54
C PHE A 101 6.51 3.08 10.08
N GLY A 102 5.82 2.01 10.46
CA GLY A 102 6.38 0.72 10.83
C GLY A 102 5.60 -0.42 10.18
N TYR A 103 5.89 -1.65 10.59
CA TYR A 103 5.15 -2.83 10.11
C TYR A 103 3.68 -2.77 10.55
N ARG A 104 2.79 -2.46 9.62
CA ARG A 104 1.34 -2.23 9.87
C ARG A 104 1.08 -1.14 10.90
N GLU A 105 1.97 -0.12 10.98
CA GLU A 105 1.94 0.95 11.96
C GLU A 105 2.14 2.33 11.33
N SER A 106 1.51 3.34 11.95
CA SER A 106 1.71 4.76 11.67
C SER A 106 1.14 5.62 12.79
N VAL A 107 1.45 6.91 12.81
CA VAL A 107 0.83 7.90 13.72
C VAL A 107 -0.69 7.98 13.56
N PHE A 108 -1.23 7.64 12.39
CA PHE A 108 -2.68 7.66 12.12
C PHE A 108 -3.46 6.57 12.88
N LYS A 109 -2.78 5.56 13.39
CA LYS A 109 -3.37 4.54 14.28
C LYS A 109 -3.28 4.91 15.77
N HIS A 110 -2.46 5.89 16.11
CA HIS A 110 -2.13 6.29 17.48
C HIS A 110 -2.47 7.77 17.70
N ASP A 111 -1.50 8.66 17.70
CA ASP A 111 -1.62 10.08 18.09
C ASP A 111 -2.63 10.88 17.26
N LEU A 112 -2.78 10.53 15.99
CA LEU A 112 -3.70 11.19 15.05
C LEU A 112 -5.02 10.43 14.83
N LYS A 113 -5.22 9.29 15.53
CA LYS A 113 -6.43 8.49 15.39
C LYS A 113 -7.66 9.28 15.78
N GLY A 114 -8.62 9.38 14.85
CA GLY A 114 -9.87 10.11 15.05
C GLY A 114 -9.73 11.64 15.06
N ARG A 115 -8.52 12.17 14.92
CA ARG A 115 -8.24 13.61 14.92
C ARG A 115 -8.06 14.19 13.53
N VAL A 116 -7.77 13.35 12.54
CA VAL A 116 -7.53 13.77 11.17
C VAL A 116 -8.31 12.91 10.17
N ILE A 117 -8.60 13.51 9.02
CA ILE A 117 -9.16 12.85 7.83
C ILE A 117 -8.12 13.02 6.71
N ILE A 118 -7.55 11.93 6.23
CA ILE A 118 -6.59 11.98 5.13
C ILE A 118 -7.32 12.37 3.85
N THR A 119 -6.83 13.41 3.18
CA THR A 119 -7.42 13.98 1.96
C THR A 119 -6.64 13.63 0.70
N ALA A 120 -5.31 13.48 0.80
CA ALA A 120 -4.46 13.03 -0.29
C ALA A 120 -3.18 12.37 0.24
N VAL A 121 -2.51 11.64 -0.64
CA VAL A 121 -1.13 11.14 -0.42
C VAL A 121 -0.25 11.60 -1.59
N GLU A 122 0.95 12.05 -1.28
CA GLU A 122 1.99 12.28 -2.28
C GLU A 122 2.90 11.04 -2.30
N ILE A 123 3.05 10.44 -3.48
CA ILE A 123 3.92 9.29 -3.71
C ILE A 123 5.00 9.63 -4.73
N ALA A 124 6.15 8.98 -4.61
CA ALA A 124 7.21 9.02 -5.59
C ALA A 124 7.39 7.65 -6.23
N LEU A 125 7.37 7.63 -7.55
CA LEU A 125 7.60 6.47 -8.41
C LEU A 125 8.85 6.70 -9.25
N SER A 126 9.34 5.66 -9.95
CA SER A 126 10.58 5.72 -10.72
C SER A 126 10.35 5.30 -12.18
N HIS A 127 11.05 5.98 -13.10
CA HIS A 127 11.18 5.52 -14.47
C HIS A 127 12.16 4.33 -14.60
N THR A 128 13.11 4.24 -13.68
CA THR A 128 14.11 3.16 -13.66
C THR A 128 13.52 1.88 -13.07
N PRO A 129 13.66 0.72 -13.76
CA PRO A 129 13.24 -0.56 -13.24
C PRO A 129 13.89 -0.91 -11.89
N ARG A 130 13.06 -1.28 -10.91
CA ARG A 130 13.49 -1.70 -9.58
C ARG A 130 12.66 -2.90 -9.10
N PRO A 131 12.68 -4.03 -9.84
CA PRO A 131 11.84 -5.18 -9.51
C PRO A 131 12.19 -5.77 -8.14
N ARG A 132 11.18 -6.09 -7.34
CA ARG A 132 11.32 -6.77 -6.05
C ARG A 132 10.63 -8.13 -6.14
N LEU A 133 11.40 -9.18 -6.41
CA LEU A 133 10.87 -10.52 -6.71
C LEU A 133 11.07 -11.53 -5.57
N GLY A 134 11.93 -11.23 -4.60
CA GLY A 134 12.41 -12.19 -3.59
C GLY A 134 11.39 -12.61 -2.53
N TYR A 135 10.09 -12.42 -2.73
CA TYR A 135 9.07 -12.80 -1.75
C TYR A 135 8.20 -13.95 -2.27
N GLY A 136 8.29 -15.10 -1.59
CA GLY A 136 7.46 -16.27 -1.89
C GLY A 136 7.58 -16.73 -3.35
N ASP A 137 6.45 -16.93 -4.00
CA ASP A 137 6.37 -17.46 -5.37
C ASP A 137 6.46 -16.37 -6.47
N VAL A 138 6.71 -15.11 -6.11
CA VAL A 138 6.64 -13.99 -7.06
C VAL A 138 7.63 -14.18 -8.22
N GLU A 139 8.89 -14.50 -7.92
CA GLU A 139 9.93 -14.68 -8.94
C GLU A 139 9.55 -15.79 -9.94
N ARG A 140 9.16 -16.96 -9.45
CA ARG A 140 8.71 -18.08 -10.29
C ARG A 140 7.54 -17.69 -11.20
N GLU A 141 6.55 -17.00 -10.66
CA GLU A 141 5.38 -16.57 -11.40
C GLU A 141 5.69 -15.50 -12.44
N VAL A 142 6.67 -14.63 -12.17
CA VAL A 142 7.15 -13.60 -13.10
C VAL A 142 7.98 -14.24 -14.23
N GLU A 143 8.86 -15.17 -13.91
CA GLU A 143 9.65 -15.92 -14.90
C GLU A 143 8.76 -16.70 -15.87
N ALA A 144 7.71 -17.36 -15.35
CA ALA A 144 6.73 -18.07 -16.17
C ALA A 144 5.98 -17.15 -17.17
N ARG A 145 6.00 -15.83 -16.93
CA ARG A 145 5.40 -14.81 -17.82
C ARG A 145 6.41 -14.14 -18.76
N GLY A 146 7.65 -14.59 -18.75
CA GLY A 146 8.70 -14.07 -19.67
C GLY A 146 9.56 -12.96 -19.08
N GLY A 147 9.65 -12.86 -17.75
CA GLY A 147 10.61 -12.00 -17.06
C GLY A 147 10.02 -10.75 -16.40
N ALA A 148 10.88 -9.97 -15.72
CA ALA A 148 10.55 -8.91 -14.80
C ALA A 148 10.17 -7.59 -15.51
N THR A 149 9.02 -7.55 -16.14
CA THR A 149 8.38 -6.30 -16.58
C THR A 149 7.34 -5.85 -15.56
N LEU A 150 7.03 -4.55 -15.48
CA LEU A 150 5.95 -4.02 -14.63
C LEU A 150 4.64 -4.79 -14.79
N ARG A 151 4.28 -5.05 -16.05
CA ARG A 151 3.07 -5.80 -16.40
C ARG A 151 3.09 -7.21 -15.86
N ASN A 152 4.19 -7.95 -16.09
CA ASN A 152 4.33 -9.33 -15.66
C ASN A 152 4.33 -9.44 -14.12
N ILE A 153 4.96 -8.48 -13.43
CA ILE A 153 4.94 -8.44 -11.95
C ILE A 153 3.51 -8.22 -11.46
N ARG A 154 2.80 -7.20 -11.98
CA ARG A 154 1.41 -6.96 -11.62
C ARG A 154 0.54 -8.19 -11.87
N GLU A 155 0.64 -8.81 -13.05
CA GLU A 155 -0.14 -10.00 -13.41
C GLU A 155 0.18 -11.20 -12.51
N ALA A 156 1.45 -11.41 -12.17
CA ALA A 156 1.89 -12.45 -11.23
C ALA A 156 1.28 -12.23 -9.84
N ILE A 157 1.42 -11.03 -9.30
CA ILE A 157 0.84 -10.65 -8.00
C ILE A 157 -0.68 -10.85 -8.00
N CYS A 158 -1.38 -10.36 -9.01
CA CYS A 158 -2.82 -10.53 -9.15
C CYS A 158 -3.22 -12.01 -9.20
N SER A 159 -2.48 -12.84 -9.93
CA SER A 159 -2.69 -14.29 -10.03
C SER A 159 -2.53 -14.98 -8.67
N ILE A 160 -1.42 -14.70 -7.97
CA ILE A 160 -1.15 -15.27 -6.64
C ILE A 160 -2.25 -14.86 -5.65
N ARG A 161 -2.68 -13.59 -5.69
CA ARG A 161 -3.72 -13.11 -4.77
C ARG A 161 -5.07 -13.73 -5.05
N ARG A 162 -5.49 -13.82 -6.30
CA ARG A 162 -6.77 -14.48 -6.69
C ARG A 162 -6.80 -15.95 -6.33
N ALA A 163 -5.65 -16.63 -6.35
CA ALA A 163 -5.56 -18.04 -5.94
C ALA A 163 -5.69 -18.21 -4.41
N LYS A 164 -5.29 -17.21 -3.62
CA LYS A 164 -5.25 -17.29 -2.14
C LYS A 164 -6.44 -16.62 -1.45
N LEU A 165 -7.05 -15.62 -2.08
CA LEU A 165 -8.09 -14.79 -1.47
C LEU A 165 -9.33 -14.79 -2.38
N PRO A 166 -10.52 -15.02 -1.82
CA PRO A 166 -11.75 -14.86 -2.59
C PRO A 166 -11.95 -13.39 -3.02
N ASP A 167 -12.61 -13.18 -4.14
CA ASP A 167 -13.01 -11.83 -4.55
C ASP A 167 -14.03 -11.27 -3.54
N PRO A 168 -13.76 -10.11 -2.91
CA PRO A 168 -14.68 -9.50 -1.95
C PRO A 168 -16.06 -9.17 -2.52
N ALA A 169 -16.20 -9.01 -3.83
CA ALA A 169 -17.47 -8.79 -4.50
C ALA A 169 -18.34 -10.07 -4.54
N VAL A 170 -17.72 -11.25 -4.44
CA VAL A 170 -18.38 -12.56 -4.46
C VAL A 170 -18.51 -13.13 -3.05
N LEU A 171 -17.43 -13.05 -2.28
CA LEU A 171 -17.40 -13.55 -0.91
C LEU A 171 -16.65 -12.55 -0.01
N GLY A 172 -17.39 -11.87 0.86
CA GLY A 172 -16.82 -10.93 1.82
C GLY A 172 -15.71 -11.58 2.65
N ASN A 173 -14.57 -10.91 2.73
CA ASN A 173 -13.46 -11.34 3.57
C ASN A 173 -12.76 -10.13 4.18
N ALA A 174 -12.05 -10.35 5.29
CA ALA A 174 -11.31 -9.31 5.99
C ALA A 174 -9.79 -9.34 5.67
N GLY A 175 -9.38 -10.16 4.72
CA GLY A 175 -7.97 -10.42 4.44
C GLY A 175 -7.28 -11.14 5.61
N SER A 176 -6.01 -10.84 5.84
CA SER A 176 -5.28 -11.39 7.01
C SER A 176 -5.81 -10.77 8.30
N PHE A 177 -6.44 -11.58 9.13
CA PHE A 177 -7.05 -11.12 10.39
C PHE A 177 -5.99 -10.82 11.45
N PHE A 178 -4.94 -11.64 11.53
CA PHE A 178 -3.87 -11.46 12.50
C PHE A 178 -2.67 -10.74 11.88
N LYS A 179 -2.08 -9.83 12.67
CA LYS A 179 -0.78 -9.25 12.39
C LYS A 179 0.30 -10.25 12.81
N ASN A 180 1.29 -10.51 11.95
CA ASN A 180 2.44 -11.33 12.33
C ASN A 180 3.16 -10.68 13.52
N PRO A 181 3.41 -11.40 14.62
CA PRO A 181 4.13 -10.85 15.76
C PRO A 181 5.62 -10.67 15.42
N VAL A 182 6.21 -9.61 15.95
CA VAL A 182 7.66 -9.47 16.03
C VAL A 182 8.07 -9.98 17.39
N VAL A 183 8.93 -11.00 17.45
CA VAL A 183 9.37 -11.66 18.67
C VAL A 183 10.90 -11.73 18.72
N GLU A 184 11.46 -11.99 19.89
CA GLU A 184 12.88 -12.23 20.05
C GLU A 184 13.33 -13.44 19.19
N ALA A 185 14.56 -13.38 18.65
CA ALA A 185 15.10 -14.41 17.75
C ALA A 185 15.02 -15.82 18.35
N SER A 186 15.30 -15.97 19.65
CA SER A 186 15.23 -17.25 20.36
C SER A 186 13.80 -17.85 20.37
N VAL A 187 12.77 -17.01 20.43
CA VAL A 187 11.36 -17.44 20.36
C VAL A 187 11.04 -17.92 18.94
N ALA A 188 11.48 -17.15 17.92
CA ALA A 188 11.29 -17.52 16.53
C ALA A 188 11.99 -18.86 16.20
N GLU A 189 13.25 -19.05 16.64
CA GLU A 189 13.98 -20.30 16.46
C GLU A 189 13.29 -21.51 17.12
N ASN A 190 12.74 -21.34 18.32
CA ASN A 190 12.02 -22.39 19.00
C ASN A 190 10.71 -22.74 18.28
N LEU A 191 10.00 -21.74 17.75
CA LEU A 191 8.79 -21.97 16.95
C LEU A 191 9.11 -22.70 15.65
N LEU A 192 10.15 -22.29 14.91
CA LEU A 192 10.59 -22.98 13.69
C LEU A 192 11.06 -24.42 13.93
N LYS A 193 11.63 -24.73 15.12
CA LYS A 193 11.97 -26.12 15.50
C LYS A 193 10.74 -26.94 15.81
N ALA A 194 9.74 -26.34 16.46
CA ALA A 194 8.52 -27.03 16.85
C ALA A 194 7.52 -27.20 15.69
N TYR A 195 7.54 -26.27 14.73
CA TYR A 195 6.65 -26.20 13.57
C TYR A 195 7.48 -25.88 12.32
N PRO A 196 8.14 -26.88 11.72
CA PRO A 196 9.09 -26.67 10.62
C PRO A 196 8.45 -26.35 9.26
N ASP A 197 7.10 -26.40 9.13
CA ASP A 197 6.34 -26.13 7.87
C ASP A 197 5.80 -24.71 7.80
#